data_06ea1cb195625f996504582a3fbbc710
#
_entry.id   06ea1cb195625f996504582a3fbbc710
#
_cell.length_a   1.000
_cell.length_b   1.000
_cell.length_c   1.000
_cell.angle_alpha   90.00
_cell.angle_beta   90.00
_cell.angle_gamma   90.00
#
_symmetry.space_group_name_H-M   'P 1'
#
loop_
_entity.id
_entity.type
_entity.pdbx_description
1 polymer ?
#
loop_
_entity_poly.entity_id
_entity_poly.type
_entity_poly.pdbx_seq_one_letter_code
_entity_poly.pdbx_strand_id
1 'polypeptide(L)'
;MKYIIYITLFILIQACSQKTEEIKTQVKGDSLKQQMIEAYNSGVVALENGDVLFAAKKFNEAELFFPQSEWAPKAALMASYAYWTQGYYSDSINELKRFIKRYPKNNDLDYAYYLLAINYYDSIIDEKKDIRPLNEAKKYFEFILKNYPKSDYALDGKYKLELIQDLLAAKEMYLARHYMKKQKWIAAINRLKFVTENYDTTIYIEEALHRLVEVHYKIGLEMEAQKYAKLLGYNYQSSDWYKQSYKVFNQNYSSI
;
A
#
# COMPACT_ATOMS: atom_id res chain seq x y z
N MET A 1 6.25 47.24 62.41
CA MET A 1 7.23 47.51 61.36
C MET A 1 8.18 46.33 61.08
N LYS A 2 8.73 45.62 62.08
CA LYS A 2 9.66 44.49 61.85
C LYS A 2 9.05 43.32 61.03
N TYR A 3 7.80 42.97 61.21
CA TYR A 3 7.13 41.87 60.49
C TYR A 3 6.81 42.19 59.03
N ILE A 4 6.61 43.43 58.65
CA ILE A 4 6.35 43.87 57.28
C ILE A 4 7.62 43.68 56.40
N ILE A 5 8.79 43.96 56.99
CA ILE A 5 10.10 43.77 56.29
C ILE A 5 10.39 42.31 56.01
N TYR A 6 10.01 41.38 56.88
CA TYR A 6 10.20 39.93 56.65
C TYR A 6 9.23 39.39 55.58
N ILE A 7 8.01 39.88 55.48
CA ILE A 7 7.03 39.49 54.44
C ILE A 7 7.46 40.01 53.08
N THR A 8 7.97 41.21 52.94
CA THR A 8 8.47 41.76 51.67
C THR A 8 9.75 41.04 51.21
N LEU A 9 10.63 40.60 52.13
CA LEU A 9 11.83 39.85 51.81
C LEU A 9 11.50 38.43 51.33
N PHE A 10 10.46 37.78 51.89
CA PHE A 10 10.01 36.45 51.51
C PHE A 10 9.37 36.43 50.11
N ILE A 11 8.63 37.49 49.73
CA ILE A 11 8.04 37.61 48.37
C ILE A 11 9.11 37.84 47.29
N LEU A 12 10.20 38.54 47.59
CA LEU A 12 11.30 38.76 46.66
C LEU A 12 12.12 37.48 46.39
N ILE A 13 12.19 36.54 47.32
CA ILE A 13 12.90 35.26 47.12
C ILE A 13 12.07 34.33 46.23
N GLN A 14 10.75 34.35 46.30
CA GLN A 14 9.88 33.55 45.42
C GLN A 14 9.90 34.05 43.96
N ALA A 15 10.00 35.34 43.72
CA ALA A 15 10.08 35.90 42.35
C ALA A 15 11.36 35.50 41.59
N CYS A 16 12.49 35.31 42.31
CA CYS A 16 13.74 34.80 41.69
C CYS A 16 13.73 33.31 41.34
N SER A 17 12.94 32.49 42.06
CA SER A 17 12.85 31.03 41.80
C SER A 17 12.10 30.73 40.51
N GLN A 18 11.01 31.46 40.21
CA GLN A 18 10.25 31.24 38.98
C GLN A 18 11.02 31.60 37.69
N LYS A 19 11.82 32.65 37.74
CA LYS A 19 12.63 33.10 36.59
C LYS A 19 13.73 32.08 36.20
N THR A 20 14.27 31.36 37.17
CA THR A 20 15.36 30.39 36.95
C THR A 20 14.84 29.08 36.35
N GLU A 21 13.59 28.69 36.65
CA GLU A 21 13.00 27.49 36.04
C GLU A 21 12.58 27.71 34.57
N GLU A 22 12.00 28.88 34.26
CA GLU A 22 11.66 29.22 32.86
C GLU A 22 12.91 29.31 31.97
N ILE A 23 13.99 29.91 32.44
CA ILE A 23 15.27 29.99 31.69
C ILE A 23 15.86 28.59 31.47
N LYS A 24 15.85 27.73 32.48
CA LYS A 24 16.35 26.34 32.33
C LYS A 24 15.52 25.51 31.35
N THR A 25 14.21 25.69 31.34
CA THR A 25 13.29 24.99 30.44
C THR A 25 13.49 25.47 29.00
N GLN A 26 13.66 26.76 28.78
CA GLN A 26 13.87 27.39 27.48
C GLN A 26 15.24 26.98 26.88
N VAL A 27 16.32 27.04 27.66
CA VAL A 27 17.67 26.60 27.25
C VAL A 27 17.68 25.11 26.93
N LYS A 28 16.97 24.27 27.68
CA LYS A 28 16.85 22.83 27.39
C LYS A 28 16.07 22.58 26.11
N GLY A 29 14.99 23.33 25.87
CA GLY A 29 14.19 23.24 24.64
C GLY A 29 15.01 23.62 23.40
N ASP A 30 15.80 24.68 23.46
CA ASP A 30 16.65 25.12 22.36
C ASP A 30 17.77 24.09 22.06
N SER A 31 18.37 23.50 23.10
CA SER A 31 19.36 22.42 22.93
C SER A 31 18.76 21.17 22.28
N LEU A 32 17.57 20.75 22.66
CA LEU A 32 16.88 19.60 22.05
C LEU A 32 16.47 19.88 20.60
N LYS A 33 16.04 21.09 20.30
CA LYS A 33 15.74 21.53 18.93
C LYS A 33 16.98 21.47 18.05
N GLN A 34 18.13 21.94 18.56
CA GLN A 34 19.39 21.86 17.82
C GLN A 34 19.81 20.42 17.57
N GLN A 35 19.74 19.54 18.57
CA GLN A 35 20.05 18.10 18.43
C GLN A 35 19.13 17.44 17.39
N MET A 36 17.85 17.78 17.38
CA MET A 36 16.90 17.30 16.37
C MET A 36 17.32 17.72 14.96
N ILE A 37 17.69 18.99 14.76
CA ILE A 37 18.14 19.49 13.45
C ILE A 37 19.42 18.79 13.00
N GLU A 38 20.38 18.63 13.89
CA GLU A 38 21.66 17.96 13.61
C GLU A 38 21.42 16.48 13.24
N ALA A 39 20.56 15.77 13.97
CA ALA A 39 20.20 14.40 13.68
C ALA A 39 19.46 14.29 12.34
N TYR A 40 18.50 15.17 12.06
CA TYR A 40 17.78 15.18 10.79
C TYR A 40 18.72 15.39 9.61
N ASN A 41 19.59 16.41 9.67
CA ASN A 41 20.57 16.72 8.63
C ASN A 41 21.58 15.55 8.43
N SER A 42 22.01 14.92 9.52
CA SER A 42 22.86 13.73 9.43
C SER A 42 22.15 12.58 8.74
N GLY A 43 20.84 12.42 8.97
CA GLY A 43 20.00 11.46 8.26
C GLY A 43 19.92 11.74 6.77
N VAL A 44 19.74 13.01 6.36
CA VAL A 44 19.71 13.41 4.95
C VAL A 44 21.03 13.09 4.25
N VAL A 45 22.15 13.50 4.83
CA VAL A 45 23.48 13.22 4.28
C VAL A 45 23.75 11.70 4.15
N ALA A 46 23.36 10.94 5.16
CA ALA A 46 23.50 9.48 5.13
C ALA A 46 22.66 8.85 4.02
N LEU A 47 21.43 9.33 3.82
CA LEU A 47 20.54 8.85 2.76
C LEU A 47 21.11 9.15 1.37
N GLU A 48 21.63 10.34 1.16
CA GLU A 48 22.32 10.75 -0.09
C GLU A 48 23.54 9.89 -0.38
N ASN A 49 24.27 9.46 0.66
CA ASN A 49 25.42 8.56 0.55
C ASN A 49 25.03 7.08 0.43
N GLY A 50 23.73 6.74 0.48
CA GLY A 50 23.25 5.36 0.40
C GLY A 50 23.36 4.56 1.71
N ASP A 51 23.75 5.19 2.82
CA ASP A 51 23.75 4.54 4.15
C ASP A 51 22.37 4.65 4.80
N VAL A 52 21.44 3.86 4.27
CA VAL A 52 20.02 3.97 4.64
C VAL A 52 19.73 3.53 6.08
N LEU A 53 20.48 2.57 6.63
CA LEU A 53 20.27 2.13 8.01
C LEU A 53 20.70 3.21 8.99
N PHE A 54 21.81 3.86 8.73
CA PHE A 54 22.25 5.01 9.51
C PHE A 54 21.32 6.20 9.32
N ALA A 55 20.86 6.46 8.09
CA ALA A 55 19.88 7.50 7.80
C ALA A 55 18.58 7.30 8.60
N ALA A 56 17.98 6.10 8.54
CA ALA A 56 16.76 5.77 9.28
C ALA A 56 16.95 5.92 10.80
N LYS A 57 18.10 5.46 11.33
CA LYS A 57 18.45 5.67 12.73
C LYS A 57 18.48 7.15 13.09
N LYS A 58 19.12 7.99 12.27
CA LYS A 58 19.25 9.43 12.52
C LYS A 58 17.90 10.16 12.42
N PHE A 59 17.04 9.79 11.50
CA PHE A 59 15.68 10.31 11.44
C PHE A 59 14.85 9.91 12.66
N ASN A 60 14.96 8.67 13.14
CA ASN A 60 14.31 8.23 14.37
C ASN A 60 14.86 8.96 15.61
N GLU A 61 16.18 9.22 15.68
CA GLU A 61 16.76 10.06 16.74
C GLU A 61 16.19 11.49 16.70
N ALA A 62 16.04 12.09 15.50
CA ALA A 62 15.46 13.42 15.35
C ALA A 62 14.01 13.47 15.87
N GLU A 63 13.18 12.46 15.56
CA GLU A 63 11.82 12.35 16.12
C GLU A 63 11.82 12.28 17.65
N LEU A 64 12.77 11.56 18.24
CA LEU A 64 12.86 11.36 19.68
C LEU A 64 13.36 12.59 20.44
N PHE A 65 14.27 13.38 19.85
CA PHE A 65 14.81 14.56 20.51
C PHE A 65 13.75 15.65 20.71
N PHE A 66 12.83 15.81 19.75
CA PHE A 66 11.78 16.82 19.88
C PHE A 66 10.42 16.33 19.33
N PRO A 67 9.76 15.40 20.05
CA PRO A 67 8.58 14.67 19.57
C PRO A 67 7.34 15.54 19.32
N GLN A 68 7.30 16.75 19.93
CA GLN A 68 6.17 17.69 19.77
C GLN A 68 6.41 18.73 18.67
N SER A 69 7.52 18.64 17.95
CA SER A 69 7.84 19.54 16.86
C SER A 69 7.10 19.16 15.58
N GLU A 70 6.94 20.14 14.69
CA GLU A 70 6.46 19.89 13.31
C GLU A 70 7.41 18.97 12.50
N TRP A 71 8.65 18.82 12.94
CA TRP A 71 9.65 18.00 12.32
C TRP A 71 9.58 16.52 12.71
N ALA A 72 9.01 16.22 13.88
CA ALA A 72 8.93 14.84 14.34
C ALA A 72 8.17 13.92 13.37
N PRO A 73 6.97 14.26 12.88
CA PRO A 73 6.31 13.44 11.85
C PRO A 73 7.09 13.39 10.53
N LYS A 74 7.74 14.48 10.11
CA LYS A 74 8.59 14.48 8.90
C LYS A 74 9.77 13.53 9.04
N ALA A 75 10.44 13.54 10.19
CA ALA A 75 11.55 12.64 10.47
C ALA A 75 11.10 11.16 10.47
N ALA A 76 9.96 10.85 11.08
CA ALA A 76 9.40 9.50 11.06
C ALA A 76 9.07 9.01 9.62
N LEU A 77 8.53 9.88 8.76
CA LEU A 77 8.31 9.56 7.34
C LEU A 77 9.62 9.37 6.58
N MET A 78 10.63 10.20 6.84
CA MET A 78 11.95 10.06 6.21
C MET A 78 12.65 8.77 6.63
N ALA A 79 12.50 8.30 7.87
CA ALA A 79 12.98 7.00 8.29
C ALA A 79 12.35 5.85 7.50
N SER A 80 11.02 5.91 7.32
CA SER A 80 10.28 4.94 6.52
C SER A 80 10.71 4.95 5.04
N TYR A 81 10.86 6.13 4.47
CA TYR A 81 11.34 6.33 3.10
C TYR A 81 12.75 5.78 2.92
N ALA A 82 13.67 6.04 3.85
CA ALA A 82 15.03 5.53 3.80
C ALA A 82 15.04 3.98 3.74
N TYR A 83 14.27 3.30 4.57
CA TYR A 83 14.16 1.84 4.50
C TYR A 83 13.62 1.34 3.16
N TRP A 84 12.58 2.01 2.62
CA TRP A 84 11.99 1.61 1.33
C TRP A 84 12.98 1.71 0.18
N THR A 85 13.83 2.75 0.11
CA THR A 85 14.77 2.99 -1.01
C THR A 85 15.76 1.86 -1.25
N GLN A 86 16.02 1.02 -0.25
CA GLN A 86 16.93 -0.13 -0.34
C GLN A 86 16.23 -1.48 -0.14
N GLY A 87 14.89 -1.50 -0.24
CA GLY A 87 14.12 -2.73 -0.18
C GLY A 87 13.96 -3.34 1.22
N TYR A 88 14.24 -2.57 2.29
CA TYR A 88 13.90 -2.98 3.66
C TYR A 88 12.39 -2.80 3.93
N TYR A 89 11.57 -3.48 3.11
CA TYR A 89 10.12 -3.28 3.11
C TYR A 89 9.46 -3.55 4.45
N SER A 90 9.90 -4.58 5.17
CA SER A 90 9.35 -4.91 6.49
C SER A 90 9.55 -3.80 7.51
N ASP A 91 10.74 -3.20 7.52
CA ASP A 91 11.09 -2.11 8.45
C ASP A 91 10.32 -0.84 8.07
N SER A 92 10.28 -0.50 6.78
CA SER A 92 9.48 0.61 6.27
C SER A 92 7.99 0.47 6.61
N ILE A 93 7.40 -0.70 6.39
CA ILE A 93 5.99 -0.99 6.74
C ILE A 93 5.72 -0.80 8.24
N ASN A 94 6.62 -1.26 9.09
CA ASN A 94 6.49 -1.12 10.54
C ASN A 94 6.53 0.36 10.97
N GLU A 95 7.48 1.12 10.43
CA GLU A 95 7.60 2.56 10.69
C GLU A 95 6.38 3.33 10.18
N LEU A 96 5.87 3.04 8.98
CA LEU A 96 4.67 3.67 8.43
C LEU A 96 3.42 3.38 9.26
N LYS A 97 3.24 2.14 9.71
CA LYS A 97 2.14 1.80 10.62
C LYS A 97 2.25 2.51 11.96
N ARG A 98 3.48 2.64 12.49
CA ARG A 98 3.77 3.43 13.69
C ARG A 98 3.42 4.90 13.46
N PHE A 99 3.84 5.48 12.34
CA PHE A 99 3.55 6.86 11.95
C PHE A 99 2.03 7.12 11.90
N ILE A 100 1.29 6.31 11.14
CA ILE A 100 -0.17 6.46 10.99
C ILE A 100 -0.89 6.42 12.35
N LYS A 101 -0.44 5.53 13.23
CA LYS A 101 -1.00 5.42 14.59
C LYS A 101 -0.64 6.61 15.48
N ARG A 102 0.58 7.13 15.38
CA ARG A 102 1.11 8.19 16.24
C ARG A 102 0.64 9.57 15.81
N TYR A 103 0.50 9.80 14.49
CA TYR A 103 0.19 11.09 13.89
C TYR A 103 -1.12 11.06 13.08
N PRO A 104 -2.28 10.68 13.67
CA PRO A 104 -3.53 10.42 12.93
C PRO A 104 -4.18 11.67 12.32
N LYS A 105 -3.64 12.87 12.58
CA LYS A 105 -4.11 14.15 12.03
C LYS A 105 -3.04 14.87 11.21
N ASN A 106 -1.95 14.18 10.87
CA ASN A 106 -0.89 14.79 10.07
C ASN A 106 -1.36 15.01 8.62
N ASN A 107 -0.88 16.08 8.01
CA ASN A 107 -1.25 16.42 6.62
C ASN A 107 -0.69 15.43 5.59
N ASP A 108 0.42 14.75 5.91
CA ASP A 108 1.09 13.80 5.02
C ASP A 108 0.59 12.34 5.18
N LEU A 109 -0.62 12.15 5.74
CA LEU A 109 -1.21 10.83 5.90
C LEU A 109 -1.49 10.14 4.55
N ASP A 110 -1.89 10.90 3.54
CA ASP A 110 -2.08 10.40 2.19
C ASP A 110 -0.78 9.82 1.62
N TYR A 111 0.33 10.53 1.77
CA TYR A 111 1.67 10.03 1.42
C TYR A 111 2.05 8.79 2.24
N ALA A 112 1.80 8.80 3.55
CA ALA A 112 2.13 7.66 4.40
C ALA A 112 1.36 6.39 3.99
N TYR A 113 0.07 6.51 3.69
CA TYR A 113 -0.73 5.40 3.17
C TYR A 113 -0.27 4.95 1.77
N TYR A 114 0.10 5.90 0.91
CA TYR A 114 0.64 5.61 -0.41
C TYR A 114 1.97 4.85 -0.31
N LEU A 115 2.92 5.33 0.48
CA LEU A 115 4.20 4.67 0.67
C LEU A 115 4.02 3.28 1.31
N LEU A 116 3.04 3.11 2.20
CA LEU A 116 2.68 1.81 2.77
C LEU A 116 2.16 0.85 1.69
N ALA A 117 1.29 1.33 0.79
CA ALA A 117 0.80 0.54 -0.34
C ALA A 117 1.92 0.13 -1.29
N ILE A 118 2.83 1.08 -1.63
CA ILE A 118 4.00 0.82 -2.48
C ILE A 118 4.94 -0.21 -1.84
N ASN A 119 5.21 -0.10 -0.53
CA ASN A 119 6.05 -1.09 0.16
C ASN A 119 5.48 -2.52 0.05
N TYR A 120 4.17 -2.68 0.20
CA TYR A 120 3.54 -3.98 -0.01
C TYR A 120 3.62 -4.43 -1.47
N TYR A 121 3.42 -3.51 -2.42
CA TYR A 121 3.52 -3.81 -3.85
C TYR A 121 4.93 -4.24 -4.23
N ASP A 122 5.96 -3.49 -3.83
CA ASP A 122 7.35 -3.76 -4.16
C ASP A 122 7.92 -4.99 -3.41
N SER A 123 7.31 -5.38 -2.29
CA SER A 123 7.70 -6.58 -1.54
C SER A 123 7.31 -7.91 -2.20
N ILE A 124 6.61 -7.86 -3.36
CA ILE A 124 6.18 -9.05 -4.08
C ILE A 124 7.38 -9.72 -4.75
N ILE A 125 7.67 -10.95 -4.35
CA ILE A 125 8.74 -11.77 -4.94
C ILE A 125 8.19 -12.66 -6.06
N ASP A 126 7.04 -13.27 -5.83
CA ASP A 126 6.38 -14.20 -6.78
C ASP A 126 4.85 -14.16 -6.52
N GLU A 127 4.13 -13.44 -7.38
CA GLU A 127 2.67 -13.30 -7.30
C GLU A 127 1.92 -14.62 -7.49
N LYS A 128 2.56 -15.63 -8.08
CA LYS A 128 1.97 -16.96 -8.24
C LYS A 128 1.94 -17.76 -6.94
N LYS A 129 2.86 -17.45 -6.04
CA LYS A 129 3.01 -18.16 -4.76
C LYS A 129 2.28 -17.46 -3.63
N ASP A 130 2.58 -16.18 -3.40
CA ASP A 130 2.03 -15.42 -2.29
C ASP A 130 1.38 -14.12 -2.75
N ILE A 131 0.06 -14.04 -2.61
CA ILE A 131 -0.73 -12.85 -2.95
C ILE A 131 -1.06 -11.97 -1.74
N ARG A 132 -0.59 -12.31 -0.55
CA ARG A 132 -0.90 -11.50 0.66
C ARG A 132 -0.39 -10.07 0.52
N PRO A 133 0.84 -9.80 0.03
CA PRO A 133 1.29 -8.44 -0.22
C PRO A 133 0.42 -7.70 -1.24
N LEU A 134 0.02 -8.37 -2.35
CA LEU A 134 -0.89 -7.77 -3.34
C LEU A 134 -2.22 -7.33 -2.73
N ASN A 135 -2.81 -8.16 -1.87
CA ASN A 135 -4.08 -7.85 -1.22
C ASN A 135 -3.93 -6.68 -0.23
N GLU A 136 -2.82 -6.60 0.49
CA GLU A 136 -2.55 -5.45 1.36
C GLU A 136 -2.30 -4.18 0.55
N ALA A 137 -1.51 -4.25 -0.53
CA ALA A 137 -1.31 -3.11 -1.43
C ALA A 137 -2.66 -2.60 -2.00
N LYS A 138 -3.49 -3.53 -2.53
CA LYS A 138 -4.84 -3.22 -3.03
C LYS A 138 -5.66 -2.46 -1.99
N LYS A 139 -5.75 -2.98 -0.77
CA LYS A 139 -6.49 -2.39 0.34
C LYS A 139 -6.07 -0.95 0.64
N TYR A 140 -4.76 -0.67 0.66
CA TYR A 140 -4.27 0.67 0.96
C TYR A 140 -4.43 1.63 -0.22
N PHE A 141 -4.29 1.19 -1.48
CA PHE A 141 -4.61 2.01 -2.65
C PHE A 141 -6.11 2.34 -2.71
N GLU A 142 -6.99 1.37 -2.47
CA GLU A 142 -8.45 1.61 -2.36
C GLU A 142 -8.77 2.61 -1.24
N PHE A 143 -8.07 2.50 -0.11
CA PHE A 143 -8.23 3.45 1.00
C PHE A 143 -7.87 4.88 0.60
N ILE A 144 -6.77 5.08 -0.15
CA ILE A 144 -6.34 6.39 -0.63
C ILE A 144 -7.37 6.98 -1.59
N LEU A 145 -7.80 6.20 -2.58
CA LEU A 145 -8.80 6.63 -3.56
C LEU A 145 -10.12 7.07 -2.89
N LYS A 146 -10.50 6.38 -1.81
CA LYS A 146 -11.73 6.68 -1.08
C LYS A 146 -11.60 7.89 -0.16
N ASN A 147 -10.49 8.02 0.58
CA ASN A 147 -10.36 8.99 1.66
C ASN A 147 -9.56 10.24 1.27
N TYR A 148 -8.71 10.14 0.24
CA TYR A 148 -7.85 11.21 -0.26
C TYR A 148 -7.97 11.39 -1.78
N PRO A 149 -9.20 11.47 -2.37
CA PRO A 149 -9.39 11.43 -3.83
C PRO A 149 -8.77 12.62 -4.58
N LYS A 150 -8.40 13.69 -3.88
CA LYS A 150 -7.75 14.89 -4.45
C LYS A 150 -6.24 14.90 -4.29
N SER A 151 -5.66 13.90 -3.63
CA SER A 151 -4.22 13.76 -3.48
C SER A 151 -3.57 13.36 -4.80
N ASP A 152 -2.40 13.88 -5.07
CA ASP A 152 -1.58 13.48 -6.24
C ASP A 152 -1.29 11.98 -6.23
N TYR A 153 -1.19 11.38 -5.05
CA TYR A 153 -0.99 9.94 -4.86
C TYR A 153 -2.20 9.09 -5.24
N ALA A 154 -3.41 9.66 -5.26
CA ALA A 154 -4.61 8.95 -5.65
C ALA A 154 -4.60 8.57 -7.14
N LEU A 155 -4.06 9.44 -8.00
CA LEU A 155 -3.97 9.16 -9.44
C LEU A 155 -3.03 7.97 -9.72
N ASP A 156 -1.83 7.99 -9.15
CA ASP A 156 -0.90 6.86 -9.29
C ASP A 156 -1.47 5.59 -8.63
N GLY A 157 -2.09 5.73 -7.46
CA GLY A 157 -2.77 4.63 -6.76
C GLY A 157 -3.84 3.95 -7.61
N LYS A 158 -4.57 4.70 -8.45
CA LYS A 158 -5.53 4.14 -9.40
C LYS A 158 -4.84 3.24 -10.44
N TYR A 159 -3.76 3.71 -11.06
CA TYR A 159 -3.02 2.90 -12.04
C TYR A 159 -2.38 1.66 -11.40
N LYS A 160 -1.82 1.79 -10.19
CA LYS A 160 -1.30 0.65 -9.44
C LYS A 160 -2.39 -0.38 -9.12
N LEU A 161 -3.60 0.09 -8.82
CA LEU A 161 -4.73 -0.78 -8.54
C LEU A 161 -5.16 -1.59 -9.76
N GLU A 162 -5.18 -0.98 -10.95
CA GLU A 162 -5.43 -1.67 -12.21
C GLU A 162 -4.39 -2.78 -12.47
N LEU A 163 -3.09 -2.48 -12.28
CA LEU A 163 -2.02 -3.47 -12.40
C LEU A 163 -2.16 -4.62 -11.39
N ILE A 164 -2.54 -4.31 -10.15
CA ILE A 164 -2.78 -5.32 -9.12
C ILE A 164 -3.96 -6.23 -9.51
N GLN A 165 -5.02 -5.68 -10.07
CA GLN A 165 -6.16 -6.47 -10.54
C GLN A 165 -5.77 -7.42 -11.67
N ASP A 166 -4.95 -6.96 -12.63
CA ASP A 166 -4.41 -7.81 -13.68
C ASP A 166 -3.54 -8.95 -13.11
N LEU A 167 -2.68 -8.67 -12.13
CA LEU A 167 -1.85 -9.71 -11.50
C LEU A 167 -2.70 -10.75 -10.73
N LEU A 168 -3.74 -10.30 -10.03
CA LEU A 168 -4.67 -11.19 -9.33
C LEU A 168 -5.49 -12.04 -10.30
N ALA A 169 -5.98 -11.44 -11.39
CA ALA A 169 -6.66 -12.16 -12.47
C ALA A 169 -5.72 -13.18 -13.15
N ALA A 170 -4.47 -12.78 -13.43
CA ALA A 170 -3.45 -13.66 -14.00
C ALA A 170 -3.24 -14.92 -13.18
N LYS A 171 -3.19 -14.79 -11.85
CA LYS A 171 -3.07 -15.93 -10.94
C LYS A 171 -4.27 -16.87 -11.04
N GLU A 172 -5.48 -16.35 -11.02
CA GLU A 172 -6.69 -17.17 -11.14
C GLU A 172 -6.74 -17.88 -12.51
N MET A 173 -6.36 -17.18 -13.58
CA MET A 173 -6.24 -17.76 -14.92
C MET A 173 -5.17 -18.84 -14.99
N TYR A 174 -4.01 -18.65 -14.35
CA TYR A 174 -2.98 -19.69 -14.24
C TYR A 174 -3.52 -20.95 -13.56
N LEU A 175 -4.25 -20.80 -12.45
CA LEU A 175 -4.88 -21.93 -11.76
C LEU A 175 -5.98 -22.59 -12.60
N ALA A 176 -6.80 -21.79 -13.28
CA ALA A 176 -7.83 -22.29 -14.19
C ALA A 176 -7.24 -23.18 -15.30
N ARG A 177 -6.23 -22.65 -16.01
CA ARG A 177 -5.52 -23.42 -17.07
C ARG A 177 -4.87 -24.68 -16.51
N HIS A 178 -4.29 -24.64 -15.32
CA HIS A 178 -3.74 -25.82 -14.64
C HIS A 178 -4.82 -26.87 -14.37
N TYR A 179 -5.98 -26.46 -13.84
CA TYR A 179 -7.09 -27.40 -13.58
C TYR A 179 -7.68 -27.94 -14.87
N MET A 180 -7.80 -27.14 -15.95
CA MET A 180 -8.23 -27.61 -17.27
C MET A 180 -7.28 -28.70 -17.80
N LYS A 181 -5.96 -28.48 -17.74
CA LYS A 181 -4.94 -29.45 -18.13
C LYS A 181 -5.03 -30.76 -17.33
N LYS A 182 -5.46 -30.70 -16.08
CA LYS A 182 -5.70 -31.85 -15.20
C LYS A 182 -7.09 -32.43 -15.32
N GLN A 183 -7.94 -31.92 -16.22
CA GLN A 183 -9.35 -32.32 -16.42
C GLN A 183 -10.21 -32.15 -15.16
N LYS A 184 -9.81 -31.26 -14.25
CA LYS A 184 -10.58 -30.91 -13.05
C LYS A 184 -11.57 -29.77 -13.36
N TRP A 185 -12.58 -30.09 -14.17
CA TRP A 185 -13.45 -29.11 -14.82
C TRP A 185 -14.16 -28.18 -13.84
N ILE A 186 -14.74 -28.71 -12.76
CA ILE A 186 -15.44 -27.88 -11.76
C ILE A 186 -14.49 -26.89 -11.08
N ALA A 187 -13.27 -27.33 -10.75
CA ALA A 187 -12.28 -26.43 -10.16
C ALA A 187 -11.85 -25.34 -11.16
N ALA A 188 -11.71 -25.69 -12.45
CA ALA A 188 -11.43 -24.71 -13.49
C ALA A 188 -12.57 -23.68 -13.64
N ILE A 189 -13.83 -24.15 -13.72
CA ILE A 189 -15.02 -23.30 -13.81
C ILE A 189 -15.06 -22.31 -12.66
N ASN A 190 -14.82 -22.75 -11.43
CA ASN A 190 -14.85 -21.86 -10.25
C ASN A 190 -13.80 -20.75 -10.36
N ARG A 191 -12.58 -21.05 -10.83
CA ARG A 191 -11.54 -20.04 -11.04
C ARG A 191 -11.89 -19.07 -12.16
N LEU A 192 -12.39 -19.58 -13.29
CA LEU A 192 -12.80 -18.74 -14.41
C LEU A 192 -13.98 -17.83 -14.04
N LYS A 193 -14.99 -18.36 -13.34
CA LYS A 193 -16.09 -17.54 -12.83
C LYS A 193 -15.60 -16.45 -11.88
N PHE A 194 -14.66 -16.79 -10.99
CA PHE A 194 -14.09 -15.81 -10.09
C PHE A 194 -13.44 -14.63 -10.84
N VAL A 195 -12.76 -14.91 -11.98
CA VAL A 195 -12.22 -13.85 -12.85
C VAL A 195 -13.34 -13.01 -13.45
N THR A 196 -14.40 -13.64 -14.00
CA THR A 196 -15.49 -12.90 -14.65
C THR A 196 -16.36 -12.09 -13.68
N GLU A 197 -16.35 -12.42 -12.40
CA GLU A 197 -17.15 -11.77 -11.36
C GLU A 197 -16.38 -10.67 -10.59
N ASN A 198 -15.05 -10.80 -10.49
CA ASN A 198 -14.24 -9.92 -9.63
C ASN A 198 -13.16 -9.14 -10.39
N TYR A 199 -12.87 -9.50 -11.66
CA TYR A 199 -11.79 -8.93 -12.47
C TYR A 199 -12.26 -8.68 -13.93
N ASP A 200 -13.49 -8.25 -14.09
CA ASP A 200 -14.16 -8.05 -15.39
C ASP A 200 -13.57 -6.91 -16.22
N THR A 201 -12.80 -6.02 -15.61
CA THR A 201 -12.11 -4.91 -16.28
C THR A 201 -10.67 -5.26 -16.73
N THR A 202 -10.19 -6.45 -16.39
CA THR A 202 -8.82 -6.88 -16.71
C THR A 202 -8.68 -7.42 -18.12
N ILE A 203 -7.45 -7.46 -18.61
CA ILE A 203 -7.13 -8.06 -19.94
C ILE A 203 -7.49 -9.55 -20.05
N TYR A 204 -7.82 -10.21 -18.95
CA TYR A 204 -8.12 -11.64 -18.86
C TYR A 204 -9.59 -11.99 -19.04
N ILE A 205 -10.50 -11.02 -19.04
CA ILE A 205 -11.95 -11.26 -19.08
C ILE A 205 -12.38 -12.06 -20.32
N GLU A 206 -11.86 -11.68 -21.49
CA GLU A 206 -12.21 -12.32 -22.74
C GLU A 206 -11.75 -13.79 -22.80
N GLU A 207 -10.51 -14.07 -22.36
CA GLU A 207 -10.02 -15.44 -22.25
C GLU A 207 -10.83 -16.24 -21.24
N ALA A 208 -11.14 -15.65 -20.07
CA ALA A 208 -11.92 -16.33 -19.03
C ALA A 208 -13.31 -16.75 -19.55
N LEU A 209 -14.00 -15.86 -20.25
CA LEU A 209 -15.30 -16.16 -20.88
C LEU A 209 -15.18 -17.26 -21.94
N HIS A 210 -14.16 -17.18 -22.82
CA HIS A 210 -13.91 -18.22 -23.81
C HIS A 210 -13.64 -19.60 -23.16
N ARG A 211 -12.78 -19.64 -22.13
CA ARG A 211 -12.49 -20.89 -21.40
C ARG A 211 -13.71 -21.45 -20.69
N LEU A 212 -14.63 -20.60 -20.22
CA LEU A 212 -15.92 -21.06 -19.71
C LEU A 212 -16.77 -21.73 -20.81
N VAL A 213 -16.77 -21.19 -22.05
CA VAL A 213 -17.42 -21.83 -23.19
C VAL A 213 -16.84 -23.22 -23.42
N GLU A 214 -15.51 -23.32 -23.55
CA GLU A 214 -14.81 -24.60 -23.81
C GLU A 214 -15.13 -25.65 -22.73
N VAL A 215 -15.00 -25.28 -21.46
CA VAL A 215 -15.15 -26.24 -20.35
C VAL A 215 -16.61 -26.71 -20.23
N HIS A 216 -17.59 -25.80 -20.32
CA HIS A 216 -19.00 -26.18 -20.23
C HIS A 216 -19.42 -27.06 -21.42
N TYR A 217 -18.99 -26.72 -22.63
CA TYR A 217 -19.25 -27.54 -23.81
C TYR A 217 -18.66 -28.93 -23.66
N LYS A 218 -17.41 -29.04 -23.20
CA LYS A 218 -16.70 -30.32 -23.01
C LYS A 218 -17.36 -31.26 -22.02
N ILE A 219 -18.00 -30.72 -20.97
CA ILE A 219 -18.71 -31.53 -19.97
C ILE A 219 -20.19 -31.73 -20.30
N GLY A 220 -20.64 -31.35 -21.50
CA GLY A 220 -21.99 -31.55 -22.00
C GLY A 220 -23.01 -30.50 -21.51
N LEU A 221 -22.58 -29.39 -20.93
CA LEU A 221 -23.45 -28.29 -20.48
C LEU A 221 -23.56 -27.23 -21.59
N GLU A 222 -24.14 -27.61 -22.72
CA GLU A 222 -24.18 -26.76 -23.92
C GLU A 222 -24.95 -25.45 -23.72
N MET A 223 -26.02 -25.47 -22.95
CA MET A 223 -26.79 -24.23 -22.66
C MET A 223 -25.95 -23.21 -21.89
N GLU A 224 -25.16 -23.65 -20.92
CA GLU A 224 -24.25 -22.77 -20.18
C GLU A 224 -23.11 -22.29 -21.06
N ALA A 225 -22.55 -23.16 -21.93
CA ALA A 225 -21.54 -22.76 -22.91
C ALA A 225 -22.08 -21.64 -23.84
N GLN A 226 -23.30 -21.80 -24.38
CA GLN A 226 -23.94 -20.79 -25.20
C GLN A 226 -24.18 -19.47 -24.48
N LYS A 227 -24.49 -19.51 -23.17
CA LYS A 227 -24.66 -18.31 -22.35
C LYS A 227 -23.36 -17.47 -22.31
N TYR A 228 -22.21 -18.11 -22.04
CA TYR A 228 -20.92 -17.43 -22.02
C TYR A 228 -20.48 -16.96 -23.41
N ALA A 229 -20.75 -17.75 -24.45
CA ALA A 229 -20.48 -17.34 -25.82
C ALA A 229 -21.29 -16.09 -26.25
N LYS A 230 -22.58 -16.03 -25.85
CA LYS A 230 -23.42 -14.84 -26.08
C LYS A 230 -22.89 -13.63 -25.33
N LEU A 231 -22.46 -13.81 -24.07
CA LEU A 231 -21.90 -12.73 -23.25
C LEU A 231 -20.60 -12.18 -23.89
N LEU A 232 -19.72 -13.09 -24.35
CA LEU A 232 -18.50 -12.73 -25.06
C LEU A 232 -18.81 -12.00 -26.38
N GLY A 233 -19.77 -12.50 -27.17
CA GLY A 233 -20.18 -11.87 -28.41
C GLY A 233 -20.86 -10.51 -28.23
N TYR A 234 -21.62 -10.32 -27.15
CA TYR A 234 -22.26 -9.05 -26.86
C TYR A 234 -21.27 -7.96 -26.49
N ASN A 235 -20.27 -8.29 -25.66
CA ASN A 235 -19.34 -7.30 -25.14
C ASN A 235 -18.05 -7.14 -25.97
N TYR A 236 -17.62 -8.20 -26.69
CA TYR A 236 -16.29 -8.32 -27.29
C TYR A 236 -16.33 -8.91 -28.70
N GLN A 237 -17.19 -8.40 -29.60
CA GLN A 237 -17.41 -8.93 -30.96
C GLN A 237 -16.14 -9.02 -31.82
N SER A 238 -15.22 -8.06 -31.67
CA SER A 238 -13.97 -8.01 -32.44
C SER A 238 -12.88 -8.96 -31.92
N SER A 239 -13.10 -9.54 -30.75
CA SER A 239 -12.12 -10.38 -30.04
C SER A 239 -11.81 -11.68 -30.80
N ASP A 240 -10.55 -12.06 -30.80
CA ASP A 240 -10.14 -13.38 -31.30
C ASP A 240 -10.69 -14.51 -30.41
N TRP A 241 -10.90 -14.28 -29.12
CA TRP A 241 -11.54 -15.23 -28.21
C TRP A 241 -13.00 -15.48 -28.60
N TYR A 242 -13.71 -14.45 -29.06
CA TYR A 242 -15.07 -14.63 -29.58
C TYR A 242 -15.06 -15.52 -30.83
N LYS A 243 -14.15 -15.28 -31.79
CA LYS A 243 -14.02 -16.11 -32.98
C LYS A 243 -13.69 -17.57 -32.65
N GLN A 244 -12.85 -17.80 -31.64
CA GLN A 244 -12.53 -19.14 -31.15
C GLN A 244 -13.75 -19.80 -30.50
N SER A 245 -14.51 -19.05 -29.68
CA SER A 245 -15.74 -19.57 -29.05
C SER A 245 -16.79 -20.00 -30.09
N TYR A 246 -16.92 -19.25 -31.19
CA TYR A 246 -17.81 -19.61 -32.28
C TYR A 246 -17.42 -20.95 -32.92
N LYS A 247 -16.12 -21.23 -33.05
CA LYS A 247 -15.62 -22.50 -33.58
C LYS A 247 -15.94 -23.71 -32.69
N VAL A 248 -16.04 -23.52 -31.38
CA VAL A 248 -16.40 -24.62 -30.42
C VAL A 248 -17.73 -25.27 -30.78
N PHE A 249 -18.71 -24.50 -31.28
CA PHE A 249 -20.02 -25.01 -31.66
C PHE A 249 -20.09 -25.53 -33.10
N ASN A 250 -19.17 -25.12 -33.99
CA ASN A 250 -19.23 -25.41 -35.40
C ASN A 250 -18.20 -26.49 -35.86
N GLN A 251 -17.34 -26.92 -34.98
CA GLN A 251 -16.41 -28.03 -35.24
C GLN A 251 -16.71 -29.15 -34.24
N ASN A 252 -16.76 -30.41 -34.72
CA ASN A 252 -16.70 -31.58 -33.84
C ASN A 252 -15.42 -31.49 -33.04
N TYR A 253 -15.49 -30.95 -31.85
CA TYR A 253 -14.34 -30.68 -30.95
C TYR A 253 -13.82 -32.02 -30.42
N SER A 254 -12.97 -32.68 -31.21
CA SER A 254 -12.42 -33.99 -30.90
C SER A 254 -10.98 -33.96 -30.37
N SER A 255 -10.46 -32.77 -29.95
CA SER A 255 -9.08 -32.72 -29.45
C SER A 255 -8.84 -31.51 -28.51
N ILE A 256 -8.91 -31.74 -27.24
CA ILE A 256 -8.04 -31.12 -26.23
C ILE A 256 -7.45 -32.23 -25.35
#